data_c0c766c064789131e3a19d53bbccbcee
#
_entry.id   c0c766c064789131e3a19d53bbccbcee
#
_cell.length_a   1.000
_cell.length_b   1.000
_cell.length_c   1.000
_cell.angle_alpha   90.00
_cell.angle_beta   90.00
_cell.angle_gamma   90.00
#
_symmetry.space_group_name_H-M   'P 1'
#
loop_
_entity.id
_entity.type
_entity.pdbx_description
1 polymer ?
#
loop_
_entity_poly.entity_id
_entity_poly.type
_entity_poly.pdbx_seq_one_letter_code
_entity_poly.pdbx_strand_id
1 'polypeptide(L)'
;MKKFMTATMMVAVLAAGGASLPAAEAAGVFFADAPVVSSATTAPVATPGTRPAIYIPGQITTPYIDRDLTTDENMFFLAIEKADYNTMQLMLDKGVDINAYYSVKDTTPLGRAMRMNNRTTIQFLLERGADVQGYVFDRGENHTHSYLVAAADKGDLALVQYLHNWGADINGLSWSYGYGFYNALFTLGTSSDDLNVMRYLIAQGINVNYVTSNGGTTPLIYFAQMYISAGDRQNILKMLLDAGADPAVRDASGKTAVDYCIARNDLDSARFLQTYVRQ
;
A
#
# COMPACT_ATOMS: atom_id res chain seq x y z
N MET A 1 -25.91 2.55 31.08
CA MET A 1 -26.90 2.85 30.03
C MET A 1 -26.53 4.13 29.33
N LYS A 2 -25.80 4.06 28.26
CA LYS A 2 -25.57 5.05 27.20
C LYS A 2 -24.63 4.32 26.23
N LYS A 3 -24.99 3.81 25.11
CA LYS A 3 -25.81 3.89 23.97
C LYS A 3 -25.15 4.05 22.70
N PHE A 4 -25.15 3.17 22.05
CA PHE A 4 -25.36 2.93 20.63
C PHE A 4 -26.25 4.00 19.98
N MET A 5 -25.61 4.87 19.19
CA MET A 5 -26.20 5.65 18.10
C MET A 5 -25.14 5.72 17.02
N THR A 6 -24.91 4.82 16.29
CA THR A 6 -25.34 4.10 15.11
C THR A 6 -25.17 4.85 13.82
N ALA A 7 -24.22 4.36 13.06
CA ALA A 7 -23.86 4.74 11.70
C ALA A 7 -25.02 4.68 10.67
N THR A 8 -26.21 4.26 11.08
CA THR A 8 -27.38 4.08 10.19
C THR A 8 -28.06 5.40 9.79
N MET A 9 -27.68 6.52 10.39
CA MET A 9 -28.37 7.81 10.11
C MET A 9 -27.65 8.65 9.03
N MET A 10 -26.42 8.32 8.65
CA MET A 10 -25.65 9.07 7.64
C MET A 10 -25.92 8.62 6.20
N VAL A 11 -26.36 7.38 6.01
CA VAL A 11 -26.69 6.85 4.68
C VAL A 11 -28.04 7.37 4.17
N ALA A 12 -28.96 7.74 5.05
CA ALA A 12 -30.28 8.22 4.68
C ALA A 12 -30.31 9.69 4.18
N VAL A 13 -29.27 10.50 4.43
CA VAL A 13 -29.22 11.91 4.02
C VAL A 13 -28.65 12.10 2.61
N LEU A 14 -27.93 11.12 2.09
CA LEU A 14 -27.35 11.16 0.74
C LEU A 14 -28.33 10.73 -0.36
N ALA A 15 -29.48 10.17 -0.01
CA ALA A 15 -30.50 9.74 -0.97
C ALA A 15 -31.55 10.81 -1.32
N ALA A 16 -31.51 11.99 -0.72
CA ALA A 16 -32.48 13.06 -0.98
C ALA A 16 -31.76 14.41 -1.22
N GLY A 17 -31.42 14.67 -2.48
CA GLY A 17 -31.27 16.02 -3.04
C GLY A 17 -29.92 16.70 -2.79
N GLY A 18 -29.15 16.83 -3.83
CA GLY A 18 -28.26 17.92 -4.28
C GLY A 18 -27.64 18.86 -3.23
N ALA A 19 -26.85 18.35 -2.31
CA ALA A 19 -26.00 19.18 -1.48
C ALA A 19 -24.54 18.91 -1.87
N SER A 20 -23.86 19.92 -2.44
CA SER A 20 -22.41 19.94 -2.59
C SER A 20 -21.78 19.72 -1.20
N LEU A 21 -20.95 18.71 -1.08
CA LEU A 21 -20.13 18.52 0.12
C LEU A 21 -19.23 19.76 0.28
N PRO A 22 -19.19 20.38 1.47
CA PRO A 22 -18.28 21.47 1.71
C PRO A 22 -16.85 20.98 1.61
N ALA A 23 -15.96 21.76 1.01
CA ALA A 23 -14.54 21.53 1.03
C ALA A 23 -14.07 21.46 2.50
N ALA A 24 -13.81 20.27 3.01
CA ALA A 24 -13.41 20.07 4.39
C ALA A 24 -11.90 20.18 4.50
N GLU A 25 -11.44 21.34 4.89
CA GLU A 25 -10.14 21.54 5.53
C GLU A 25 -10.21 20.97 6.94
N ALA A 26 -9.66 19.78 7.16
CA ALA A 26 -9.16 19.35 8.47
C ALA A 26 -8.33 18.08 8.31
N ALA A 27 -7.03 18.23 8.31
CA ALA A 27 -6.04 17.16 8.12
C ALA A 27 -5.98 16.14 9.29
N GLY A 28 -6.93 16.10 10.21
CA GLY A 28 -6.86 15.27 11.41
C GLY A 28 -7.98 14.24 11.62
N VAL A 29 -9.05 14.26 10.83
CA VAL A 29 -10.27 13.47 11.16
C VAL A 29 -10.68 12.50 10.06
N PHE A 30 -10.00 12.49 8.92
CA PHE A 30 -10.44 11.77 7.72
C PHE A 30 -10.42 10.23 7.82
N PHE A 31 -9.74 9.65 8.79
CA PHE A 31 -9.57 8.20 8.85
C PHE A 31 -10.01 7.55 10.17
N ALA A 32 -10.78 8.26 10.99
CA ALA A 32 -11.15 7.73 12.32
C ALA A 32 -12.22 6.63 12.27
N ASP A 33 -13.03 6.53 11.22
CA ASP A 33 -14.21 5.67 11.16
C ASP A 33 -14.24 4.71 9.95
N ALA A 34 -13.10 4.17 9.53
CA ALA A 34 -13.11 3.11 8.54
C ALA A 34 -13.75 1.83 9.11
N PRO A 35 -14.68 1.18 8.39
CA PRO A 35 -15.29 -0.05 8.86
C PRO A 35 -14.23 -1.17 8.95
N VAL A 36 -14.24 -1.92 10.04
CA VAL A 36 -13.48 -3.17 10.15
C VAL A 36 -14.18 -4.20 9.27
N VAL A 37 -13.66 -4.45 8.08
CA VAL A 37 -14.22 -5.47 7.18
C VAL A 37 -13.67 -6.84 7.58
N SER A 38 -14.59 -7.71 7.99
CA SER A 38 -14.29 -9.13 8.19
C SER A 38 -13.88 -9.76 6.85
N SER A 39 -12.72 -10.38 6.81
CA SER A 39 -12.16 -11.05 5.64
C SER A 39 -12.98 -12.28 5.24
N ALA A 40 -13.97 -12.08 4.38
CA ALA A 40 -14.59 -13.16 3.61
C ALA A 40 -15.32 -12.59 2.39
N THR A 41 -14.62 -12.32 1.32
CA THR A 41 -15.25 -12.10 0.02
C THR A 41 -14.66 -13.08 -0.98
N THR A 42 -15.50 -14.01 -1.45
CA THR A 42 -15.17 -14.94 -2.54
C THR A 42 -14.94 -14.16 -3.82
N ALA A 43 -13.79 -14.39 -4.46
CA ALA A 43 -13.41 -13.77 -5.71
C ALA A 43 -14.45 -14.02 -6.82
N PRO A 44 -14.78 -13.03 -7.66
CA PRO A 44 -15.62 -13.23 -8.83
C PRO A 44 -14.90 -14.07 -9.90
N VAL A 45 -15.66 -14.97 -10.53
CA VAL A 45 -15.18 -15.86 -11.60
C VAL A 45 -14.88 -15.03 -12.86
N ALA A 46 -13.67 -15.14 -13.38
CA ALA A 46 -13.24 -14.44 -14.58
C ALA A 46 -14.01 -14.84 -15.84
N THR A 47 -14.44 -13.87 -16.64
CA THR A 47 -15.04 -14.06 -17.97
C THR A 47 -13.93 -14.37 -18.99
N PRO A 48 -14.12 -15.34 -19.93
CA PRO A 48 -13.10 -15.66 -20.93
C PRO A 48 -12.94 -14.53 -21.97
N GLY A 49 -11.73 -14.05 -22.16
CA GLY A 49 -11.37 -13.11 -23.21
C GLY A 49 -10.53 -11.91 -22.81
N THR A 50 -10.33 -11.66 -21.51
CA THR A 50 -9.49 -10.58 -21.01
C THR A 50 -8.10 -11.10 -20.65
N ARG A 51 -7.04 -10.54 -21.27
CA ARG A 51 -5.67 -10.79 -20.80
C ARG A 51 -5.50 -10.18 -19.41
N PRO A 52 -4.96 -10.91 -18.43
CA PRO A 52 -4.64 -10.30 -17.14
C PRO A 52 -3.57 -9.23 -17.37
N ALA A 53 -3.81 -8.04 -16.84
CA ALA A 53 -2.98 -6.86 -17.07
C ALA A 53 -1.57 -6.98 -16.54
N ILE A 54 -1.40 -7.63 -15.41
CA ILE A 54 -0.10 -7.99 -14.84
C ILE A 54 -0.34 -9.20 -13.94
N TYR A 55 0.31 -10.30 -14.29
CA TYR A 55 0.32 -11.49 -13.46
C TYR A 55 1.38 -11.31 -12.36
N ILE A 56 0.94 -10.99 -11.18
CA ILE A 56 1.72 -11.16 -9.97
C ILE A 56 1.27 -12.49 -9.36
N PRO A 57 2.14 -13.50 -9.24
CA PRO A 57 1.74 -14.82 -8.74
C PRO A 57 1.04 -14.72 -7.40
N GLY A 58 -0.21 -15.23 -7.34
CA GLY A 58 -1.00 -15.30 -6.11
C GLY A 58 -1.96 -14.13 -5.86
N GLN A 59 -2.15 -13.20 -6.79
CA GLN A 59 -3.01 -12.03 -6.57
C GLN A 59 -4.20 -11.92 -7.53
N ILE A 60 -5.21 -11.15 -7.10
CA ILE A 60 -6.51 -10.99 -7.76
C ILE A 60 -6.34 -10.43 -9.17
N THR A 61 -6.96 -11.06 -10.15
CA THR A 61 -6.99 -10.58 -11.53
C THR A 61 -7.97 -9.42 -11.66
N THR A 62 -7.45 -8.19 -11.66
CA THR A 62 -8.23 -6.99 -12.00
C THR A 62 -8.72 -7.09 -13.45
N PRO A 63 -9.99 -6.79 -13.77
CA PRO A 63 -10.46 -6.73 -15.13
C PRO A 63 -9.60 -5.79 -16.00
N TYR A 64 -9.10 -6.28 -17.12
CA TYR A 64 -8.21 -5.53 -18.01
C TYR A 64 -8.95 -5.05 -19.26
N ILE A 65 -8.98 -3.74 -19.46
CA ILE A 65 -9.62 -3.10 -20.62
C ILE A 65 -8.52 -2.60 -21.56
N ASP A 66 -8.33 -3.32 -22.67
CA ASP A 66 -7.34 -2.98 -23.71
C ASP A 66 -8.05 -2.47 -24.97
N ARG A 67 -8.64 -1.32 -24.88
CA ARG A 67 -9.29 -0.58 -25.95
C ARG A 67 -9.36 0.90 -25.59
N ASP A 68 -9.71 1.72 -26.57
CA ASP A 68 -10.05 3.12 -26.30
C ASP A 68 -11.20 3.23 -25.29
N LEU A 69 -11.11 4.24 -24.45
CA LEU A 69 -12.14 4.52 -23.45
C LEU A 69 -13.44 4.94 -24.13
N THR A 70 -14.54 4.47 -23.61
CA THR A 70 -15.87 5.03 -23.95
C THR A 70 -15.94 6.49 -23.44
N THR A 71 -16.95 7.22 -23.91
CA THR A 71 -17.21 8.58 -23.43
C THR A 71 -17.42 8.61 -21.91
N ASP A 72 -18.18 7.66 -21.37
CA ASP A 72 -18.49 7.59 -19.94
C ASP A 72 -17.23 7.25 -19.11
N GLU A 73 -16.39 6.33 -19.58
CA GLU A 73 -15.11 6.03 -18.93
C GLU A 73 -14.14 7.24 -18.93
N ASN A 74 -14.05 7.95 -20.06
CA ASN A 74 -13.26 9.19 -20.13
C ASN A 74 -13.80 10.26 -19.16
N MET A 75 -15.12 10.43 -19.08
CA MET A 75 -15.75 11.36 -18.15
C MET A 75 -15.48 10.95 -16.69
N PHE A 76 -15.48 9.64 -16.40
CA PHE A 76 -15.17 9.14 -15.07
C PHE A 76 -13.74 9.50 -14.65
N PHE A 77 -12.72 9.25 -15.49
CA PHE A 77 -11.34 9.63 -15.18
C PHE A 77 -11.16 11.15 -15.07
N LEU A 78 -11.83 11.93 -15.93
CA LEU A 78 -11.79 13.39 -15.83
C LEU A 78 -12.42 13.88 -14.51
N ALA A 79 -13.51 13.25 -14.08
CA ALA A 79 -14.16 13.53 -12.82
C ALA A 79 -13.25 13.20 -11.62
N ILE A 80 -12.51 12.08 -11.67
CA ILE A 80 -11.48 11.74 -10.66
C ILE A 80 -10.42 12.83 -10.60
N GLU A 81 -9.91 13.30 -11.75
CA GLU A 81 -8.89 14.33 -11.84
C GLU A 81 -9.36 15.68 -11.31
N LYS A 82 -10.64 15.97 -11.43
CA LYS A 82 -11.27 17.24 -10.97
C LYS A 82 -11.93 17.13 -9.60
N ALA A 83 -11.93 15.96 -8.99
CA ALA A 83 -12.68 15.66 -7.77
C ALA A 83 -14.19 15.98 -7.90
N ASP A 84 -14.77 15.72 -9.07
CA ASP A 84 -16.20 15.88 -9.33
C ASP A 84 -16.98 14.62 -8.94
N TYR A 85 -17.38 14.56 -7.68
CA TYR A 85 -18.03 13.38 -7.11
C TYR A 85 -19.41 13.11 -7.71
N ASN A 86 -20.12 14.14 -8.17
CA ASN A 86 -21.42 13.97 -8.81
C ASN A 86 -21.27 13.26 -10.17
N THR A 87 -20.32 13.72 -10.98
CA THR A 87 -20.03 13.07 -12.27
C THR A 87 -19.45 11.67 -12.05
N MET A 88 -18.58 11.46 -11.05
CA MET A 88 -18.11 10.11 -10.73
C MET A 88 -19.28 9.17 -10.40
N GLN A 89 -20.21 9.58 -9.53
CA GLN A 89 -21.36 8.78 -9.19
C GLN A 89 -22.24 8.47 -10.42
N LEU A 90 -22.50 9.49 -11.23
CA LEU A 90 -23.30 9.31 -12.46
C LEU A 90 -22.66 8.28 -13.42
N MET A 91 -21.34 8.27 -13.53
CA MET A 91 -20.66 7.30 -14.41
C MET A 91 -20.69 5.88 -13.84
N LEU A 92 -20.59 5.73 -12.51
CA LEU A 92 -20.78 4.44 -11.84
C LEU A 92 -22.21 3.93 -12.00
N ASP A 93 -23.21 4.80 -11.89
CA ASP A 93 -24.63 4.44 -12.09
C ASP A 93 -24.92 4.00 -13.54
N LYS A 94 -24.14 4.48 -14.50
CA LYS A 94 -24.16 4.03 -15.89
C LYS A 94 -23.41 2.72 -16.14
N GLY A 95 -22.76 2.15 -15.12
CA GLY A 95 -22.08 0.87 -15.19
C GLY A 95 -20.60 0.94 -15.60
N VAL A 96 -19.93 2.10 -15.44
CA VAL A 96 -18.47 2.15 -15.55
C VAL A 96 -17.86 1.28 -14.44
N ASP A 97 -16.95 0.38 -14.82
CA ASP A 97 -16.32 -0.54 -13.88
C ASP A 97 -15.29 0.18 -13.02
N ILE A 98 -15.59 0.30 -11.72
CA ILE A 98 -14.71 0.96 -10.72
C ILE A 98 -13.40 0.22 -10.50
N ASN A 99 -13.34 -1.08 -10.84
CA ASN A 99 -12.19 -1.95 -10.55
C ASN A 99 -11.39 -2.31 -11.80
N ALA A 100 -11.84 -1.94 -12.99
CA ALA A 100 -11.13 -2.27 -14.21
C ALA A 100 -9.78 -1.53 -14.29
N TYR A 101 -8.78 -2.23 -14.79
CA TYR A 101 -7.52 -1.61 -15.22
C TYR A 101 -7.69 -1.12 -16.67
N TYR A 102 -7.50 0.15 -16.88
CA TYR A 102 -7.65 0.79 -18.19
C TYR A 102 -6.27 1.02 -18.82
N SER A 103 -5.91 0.24 -19.85
CA SER A 103 -4.60 0.27 -20.51
C SER A 103 -4.21 1.67 -21.01
N VAL A 104 -5.17 2.41 -21.57
CA VAL A 104 -4.96 3.79 -22.08
C VAL A 104 -4.61 4.77 -20.96
N LYS A 105 -5.12 4.55 -19.75
CA LYS A 105 -4.80 5.36 -18.55
C LYS A 105 -3.66 4.76 -17.73
N ASP A 106 -3.31 3.52 -18.01
CA ASP A 106 -2.31 2.75 -17.29
C ASP A 106 -2.59 2.65 -15.79
N THR A 107 -3.86 2.48 -15.43
CA THR A 107 -4.28 2.48 -14.03
C THR A 107 -5.73 2.02 -13.85
N THR A 108 -6.08 1.67 -12.62
CA THR A 108 -7.47 1.62 -12.15
C THR A 108 -7.93 3.00 -11.69
N PRO A 109 -9.24 3.24 -11.52
CA PRO A 109 -9.77 4.46 -10.91
C PRO A 109 -9.13 4.78 -9.55
N LEU A 110 -9.04 3.80 -8.64
CA LEU A 110 -8.40 3.99 -7.33
C LEU A 110 -6.91 4.24 -7.48
N GLY A 111 -6.20 3.53 -8.37
CA GLY A 111 -4.79 3.78 -8.67
C GLY A 111 -4.53 5.21 -9.16
N ARG A 112 -5.46 5.79 -9.94
CA ARG A 112 -5.38 7.20 -10.35
C ARG A 112 -5.49 8.15 -9.16
N ALA A 113 -6.46 7.93 -8.27
CA ALA A 113 -6.63 8.72 -7.05
C ALA A 113 -5.42 8.62 -6.11
N MET A 114 -4.84 7.42 -5.97
CA MET A 114 -3.61 7.16 -5.21
C MET A 114 -2.40 7.94 -5.76
N ARG A 115 -2.21 7.95 -7.08
CA ARG A 115 -1.14 8.75 -7.73
C ARG A 115 -1.31 10.25 -7.50
N MET A 116 -2.54 10.74 -7.52
CA MET A 116 -2.86 12.14 -7.25
C MET A 116 -2.80 12.51 -5.77
N ASN A 117 -2.65 11.53 -4.88
CA ASN A 117 -2.74 11.71 -3.43
C ASN A 117 -4.03 12.40 -2.97
N ASN A 118 -5.14 12.18 -3.68
CA ASN A 118 -6.43 12.79 -3.35
C ASN A 118 -7.21 11.90 -2.39
N ARG A 119 -7.08 12.16 -1.10
CA ARG A 119 -7.67 11.35 -0.02
C ARG A 119 -9.18 11.27 -0.09
N THR A 120 -9.86 12.36 -0.41
CA THR A 120 -11.33 12.38 -0.52
C THR A 120 -11.80 11.52 -1.70
N THR A 121 -11.08 11.55 -2.82
CA THR A 121 -11.38 10.68 -3.97
C THR A 121 -11.07 9.22 -3.65
N ILE A 122 -9.98 8.93 -2.94
CA ILE A 122 -9.66 7.56 -2.45
C ILE A 122 -10.81 7.05 -1.59
N GLN A 123 -11.25 7.83 -0.61
CA GLN A 123 -12.37 7.50 0.25
C GLN A 123 -13.66 7.26 -0.56
N PHE A 124 -14.02 8.19 -1.45
CA PHE A 124 -15.19 8.08 -2.30
C PHE A 124 -15.21 6.76 -3.10
N LEU A 125 -14.08 6.39 -3.69
CA LEU A 125 -13.97 5.17 -4.49
C LEU A 125 -14.05 3.91 -3.62
N LEU A 126 -13.37 3.88 -2.47
CA LEU A 126 -13.43 2.75 -1.55
C LEU A 126 -14.84 2.52 -0.99
N GLU A 127 -15.56 3.59 -0.61
CA GLU A 127 -16.95 3.52 -0.16
C GLU A 127 -17.91 2.97 -1.22
N ARG A 128 -17.51 2.98 -2.50
CA ARG A 128 -18.28 2.46 -3.65
C ARG A 128 -17.77 1.14 -4.18
N GLY A 129 -16.90 0.47 -3.41
CA GLY A 129 -16.45 -0.88 -3.73
C GLY A 129 -15.22 -0.94 -4.61
N ALA A 130 -14.40 0.11 -4.66
CA ALA A 130 -13.08 -0.01 -5.27
C ALA A 130 -12.23 -1.03 -4.50
N ASP A 131 -11.56 -1.91 -5.23
CA ASP A 131 -10.70 -2.94 -4.67
C ASP A 131 -9.43 -2.33 -4.06
N VAL A 132 -9.27 -2.48 -2.74
CA VAL A 132 -8.12 -1.98 -1.99
C VAL A 132 -6.84 -2.79 -2.26
N GLN A 133 -6.94 -3.97 -2.87
CA GLN A 133 -5.80 -4.86 -3.17
C GLN A 133 -5.10 -4.51 -4.49
N GLY A 134 -5.41 -3.39 -5.11
CA GLY A 134 -4.84 -3.00 -6.38
C GLY A 134 -3.43 -2.41 -6.28
N TYR A 135 -2.95 -1.92 -7.43
CA TYR A 135 -1.57 -1.46 -7.60
C TYR A 135 -1.48 -0.09 -8.26
N VAL A 136 -0.44 0.65 -7.88
CA VAL A 136 0.04 1.83 -8.60
C VAL A 136 1.24 1.43 -9.46
N PHE A 137 1.19 1.76 -10.75
CA PHE A 137 2.30 1.57 -11.67
C PHE A 137 3.11 2.86 -11.80
N ASP A 138 4.41 2.77 -11.71
CA ASP A 138 5.32 3.82 -12.12
C ASP A 138 6.14 3.35 -13.32
N ARG A 139 5.78 3.86 -14.51
CA ARG A 139 6.48 3.52 -15.76
C ARG A 139 7.89 4.09 -15.83
N GLY A 140 8.15 5.20 -15.14
CA GLY A 140 9.45 5.86 -15.15
C GLY A 140 10.52 5.06 -14.42
N GLU A 141 10.11 4.36 -13.35
CA GLU A 141 11.01 3.62 -12.46
C GLU A 141 10.88 2.09 -12.61
N ASN A 142 9.98 1.60 -13.47
CA ASN A 142 9.69 0.16 -13.60
C ASN A 142 9.32 -0.50 -12.26
N HIS A 143 8.55 0.21 -11.45
CA HIS A 143 8.07 -0.25 -10.16
C HIS A 143 6.56 -0.45 -10.19
N THR A 144 6.11 -1.45 -9.43
CA THR A 144 4.69 -1.69 -9.15
C THR A 144 4.50 -1.76 -7.66
N HIS A 145 3.77 -0.82 -7.09
CA HIS A 145 3.47 -0.80 -5.66
C HIS A 145 2.02 -1.23 -5.42
N SER A 146 1.79 -2.14 -4.46
CA SER A 146 0.45 -2.25 -3.89
C SER A 146 0.05 -0.91 -3.29
N TYR A 147 -1.25 -0.63 -3.16
CA TYR A 147 -1.69 0.67 -2.62
C TYR A 147 -1.14 0.93 -1.22
N LEU A 148 -1.08 -0.10 -0.37
CA LEU A 148 -0.50 0.02 0.97
C LEU A 148 1.00 0.35 0.91
N VAL A 149 1.76 -0.32 0.04
CA VAL A 149 3.19 -0.04 -0.14
C VAL A 149 3.41 1.36 -0.70
N ALA A 150 2.57 1.81 -1.65
CA ALA A 150 2.65 3.17 -2.19
C ALA A 150 2.36 4.26 -1.13
N ALA A 151 1.51 3.97 -0.14
CA ALA A 151 1.28 4.85 1.00
C ALA A 151 2.46 4.83 1.98
N ALA A 152 3.03 3.64 2.23
CA ALA A 152 4.21 3.47 3.09
C ALA A 152 5.44 4.18 2.51
N ASP A 153 5.68 4.07 1.20
CA ASP A 153 6.77 4.75 0.47
C ASP A 153 6.76 6.29 0.64
N LYS A 154 5.57 6.86 0.85
CA LYS A 154 5.40 8.29 1.14
C LYS A 154 5.50 8.66 2.63
N GLY A 155 5.74 7.70 3.50
CA GLY A 155 5.69 7.91 4.95
C GLY A 155 4.28 8.24 5.48
N ASP A 156 3.22 8.01 4.68
CA ASP A 156 1.86 8.44 5.01
C ASP A 156 1.16 7.42 5.93
N LEU A 157 1.48 7.48 7.22
CA LEU A 157 0.90 6.58 8.22
C LEU A 157 -0.63 6.60 8.22
N ALA A 158 -1.24 7.79 8.07
CA ALA A 158 -2.69 7.89 8.09
C ALA A 158 -3.33 7.17 6.91
N LEU A 159 -2.74 7.26 5.72
CA LEU A 159 -3.21 6.53 4.54
C LEU A 159 -2.93 5.03 4.65
N VAL A 160 -1.78 4.62 5.21
CA VAL A 160 -1.48 3.20 5.48
C VAL A 160 -2.53 2.60 6.41
N GLN A 161 -2.84 3.28 7.51
CA GLN A 161 -3.88 2.84 8.46
C GLN A 161 -5.25 2.77 7.80
N TYR A 162 -5.60 3.79 7.01
CA TYR A 162 -6.87 3.83 6.31
C TYR A 162 -7.03 2.66 5.34
N LEU A 163 -6.04 2.42 4.47
CA LEU A 163 -6.06 1.31 3.52
C LEU A 163 -6.09 -0.04 4.23
N HIS A 164 -5.31 -0.21 5.31
CA HIS A 164 -5.31 -1.44 6.11
C HIS A 164 -6.69 -1.68 6.75
N ASN A 165 -7.34 -0.66 7.29
CA ASN A 165 -8.69 -0.76 7.84
C ASN A 165 -9.74 -1.12 6.77
N TRP A 166 -9.52 -0.75 5.51
CA TRP A 166 -10.31 -1.20 4.35
C TRP A 166 -9.94 -2.62 3.87
N GLY A 167 -9.01 -3.28 4.55
CA GLY A 167 -8.63 -4.66 4.26
C GLY A 167 -7.42 -4.82 3.34
N ALA A 168 -6.64 -3.75 3.09
CA ALA A 168 -5.39 -3.91 2.37
C ALA A 168 -4.46 -4.88 3.11
N ASP A 169 -3.88 -5.82 2.37
CA ASP A 169 -2.97 -6.81 2.94
C ASP A 169 -1.69 -6.14 3.45
N ILE A 170 -1.43 -6.26 4.76
CA ILE A 170 -0.23 -5.73 5.39
C ILE A 170 1.06 -6.37 4.83
N ASN A 171 0.96 -7.59 4.33
CA ASN A 171 2.02 -8.32 3.66
C ASN A 171 1.92 -8.25 2.14
N GLY A 172 1.08 -7.35 1.61
CA GLY A 172 0.94 -7.10 0.18
C GLY A 172 2.29 -6.80 -0.46
N LEU A 173 2.57 -7.44 -1.60
CA LEU A 173 3.86 -7.34 -2.26
C LEU A 173 3.84 -6.26 -3.33
N SER A 174 5.00 -5.67 -3.54
CA SER A 174 5.33 -4.79 -4.65
C SER A 174 6.44 -5.42 -5.48
N TRP A 175 6.66 -4.91 -6.68
CA TRP A 175 7.70 -5.43 -7.54
C TRP A 175 8.59 -4.30 -8.08
N SER A 176 9.91 -4.55 -8.15
CA SER A 176 10.86 -3.69 -8.82
C SER A 176 11.92 -4.51 -9.55
N TYR A 177 12.57 -3.90 -10.54
CA TYR A 177 13.65 -4.56 -11.27
C TYR A 177 14.81 -4.99 -10.36
N GLY A 178 15.13 -4.18 -9.33
CA GLY A 178 16.24 -4.42 -8.42
C GLY A 178 15.99 -5.54 -7.40
N TYR A 179 14.83 -5.49 -6.73
CA TYR A 179 14.53 -6.42 -5.64
C TYR A 179 13.64 -7.60 -6.05
N GLY A 180 13.02 -7.54 -7.24
CA GLY A 180 11.93 -8.45 -7.58
C GLY A 180 10.71 -8.14 -6.71
N PHE A 181 10.12 -9.15 -6.07
CA PHE A 181 9.04 -8.95 -5.10
C PHE A 181 9.58 -8.54 -3.73
N TYR A 182 8.93 -7.57 -3.10
CA TYR A 182 9.27 -7.03 -1.78
C TYR A 182 8.02 -6.50 -1.05
N ASN A 183 8.09 -6.40 0.28
CA ASN A 183 7.03 -5.82 1.10
C ASN A 183 7.32 -4.34 1.47
N ALA A 184 6.40 -3.70 2.20
CA ALA A 184 6.49 -2.27 2.53
C ALA A 184 7.76 -1.87 3.31
N LEU A 185 8.40 -2.79 4.04
CA LEU A 185 9.62 -2.45 4.80
C LEU A 185 10.80 -2.01 3.91
N PHE A 186 10.80 -2.43 2.64
CA PHE A 186 11.88 -2.07 1.71
C PHE A 186 11.72 -0.68 1.06
N THR A 187 10.61 0.01 1.30
CA THR A 187 10.39 1.40 0.83
C THR A 187 10.68 2.45 1.89
N LEU A 188 10.83 2.04 3.15
CA LEU A 188 10.98 2.96 4.27
C LEU A 188 12.42 3.46 4.39
N GLY A 189 12.53 4.73 4.78
CA GLY A 189 13.78 5.40 5.12
C GLY A 189 13.96 5.55 6.64
N THR A 190 14.53 6.70 7.04
CA THR A 190 14.87 7.01 8.44
C THR A 190 14.15 8.25 8.96
N SER A 191 13.26 8.83 8.20
CA SER A 191 12.47 9.97 8.67
C SER A 191 11.59 9.54 9.86
N SER A 192 11.12 10.51 10.64
CA SER A 192 10.17 10.23 11.73
C SER A 192 8.90 9.57 11.23
N ASP A 193 8.46 9.94 10.03
CA ASP A 193 7.24 9.41 9.41
C ASP A 193 7.45 7.96 8.96
N ASP A 194 8.58 7.65 8.31
CA ASP A 194 8.95 6.27 7.96
C ASP A 194 9.03 5.37 9.19
N LEU A 195 9.65 5.86 10.28
CA LEU A 195 9.75 5.10 11.52
C LEU A 195 8.39 4.88 12.18
N ASN A 196 7.45 5.82 12.06
CA ASN A 196 6.08 5.64 12.54
C ASN A 196 5.32 4.62 11.71
N VAL A 197 5.47 4.65 10.37
CA VAL A 197 4.94 3.63 9.46
C VAL A 197 5.54 2.27 9.79
N MET A 198 6.86 2.17 9.96
CA MET A 198 7.54 0.91 10.31
C MET A 198 6.99 0.31 11.60
N ARG A 199 6.87 1.11 12.67
CA ARG A 199 6.30 0.65 13.95
C ARG A 199 4.88 0.12 13.79
N TYR A 200 4.06 0.84 13.01
CA TYR A 200 2.69 0.41 12.73
C TYR A 200 2.68 -0.92 11.97
N LEU A 201 3.42 -1.04 10.88
CA LEU A 201 3.49 -2.26 10.07
C LEU A 201 3.94 -3.47 10.90
N ILE A 202 4.97 -3.29 11.74
CA ILE A 202 5.46 -4.33 12.66
C ILE A 202 4.37 -4.73 13.66
N ALA A 203 3.67 -3.77 14.25
CA ALA A 203 2.58 -4.03 15.19
C ALA A 203 1.39 -4.76 14.54
N GLN A 204 1.17 -4.58 13.22
CA GLN A 204 0.15 -5.28 12.45
C GLN A 204 0.62 -6.63 11.86
N GLY A 205 1.85 -7.07 12.18
CA GLY A 205 2.34 -8.39 11.79
C GLY A 205 2.91 -8.48 10.38
N ILE A 206 3.50 -7.40 9.87
CA ILE A 206 4.26 -7.49 8.62
C ILE A 206 5.40 -8.50 8.75
N ASN A 207 5.63 -9.28 7.69
CA ASN A 207 6.71 -10.26 7.68
C ASN A 207 8.09 -9.59 7.68
N VAL A 208 8.72 -9.49 8.84
CA VAL A 208 10.06 -8.91 9.03
C VAL A 208 11.18 -9.81 8.48
N ASN A 209 10.85 -11.08 8.15
CA ASN A 209 11.75 -12.05 7.55
C ASN A 209 11.47 -12.28 6.06
N TYR A 210 10.68 -11.39 5.42
CA TYR A 210 10.44 -11.49 3.99
C TYR A 210 11.77 -11.47 3.22
N VAL A 211 11.92 -12.41 2.27
CA VAL A 211 13.12 -12.52 1.43
C VAL A 211 12.76 -12.07 0.02
N THR A 212 13.44 -11.04 -0.49
CA THR A 212 13.22 -10.54 -1.86
C THR A 212 13.53 -11.62 -2.90
N SER A 213 12.75 -11.66 -3.98
CA SER A 213 12.95 -12.68 -5.04
C SER A 213 14.24 -12.47 -5.86
N ASN A 214 14.77 -11.23 -5.89
CA ASN A 214 16.08 -10.93 -6.44
C ASN A 214 17.07 -10.63 -5.31
N GLY A 215 18.18 -11.34 -5.28
CA GLY A 215 19.26 -11.09 -4.32
C GLY A 215 19.08 -11.68 -2.94
N GLY A 216 17.89 -12.23 -2.60
CA GLY A 216 17.67 -12.90 -1.31
C GLY A 216 17.78 -11.99 -0.09
N THR A 217 17.50 -10.70 -0.26
CA THR A 217 17.67 -9.68 0.80
C THR A 217 16.49 -9.73 1.78
N THR A 218 16.77 -9.72 3.08
CA THR A 218 15.77 -9.50 4.15
C THR A 218 15.72 -8.03 4.54
N PRO A 219 14.65 -7.54 5.22
CA PRO A 219 14.63 -6.18 5.77
C PRO A 219 15.86 -5.89 6.65
N LEU A 220 16.28 -6.84 7.47
CA LEU A 220 17.47 -6.68 8.32
C LEU A 220 18.74 -6.44 7.50
N ILE A 221 18.96 -7.21 6.43
CA ILE A 221 20.08 -7.04 5.50
C ILE A 221 19.95 -5.71 4.75
N TYR A 222 18.73 -5.35 4.29
CA TYR A 222 18.47 -4.10 3.58
C TYR A 222 18.90 -2.89 4.40
N PHE A 223 18.47 -2.77 5.66
CA PHE A 223 18.85 -1.64 6.50
C PHE A 223 20.32 -1.67 6.94
N ALA A 224 20.93 -2.86 7.06
CA ALA A 224 22.37 -2.97 7.30
C ALA A 224 23.19 -2.44 6.11
N GLN A 225 22.64 -2.50 4.89
CA GLN A 225 23.30 -1.99 3.67
C GLN A 225 23.04 -0.49 3.43
N MET A 226 22.01 0.11 4.00
CA MET A 226 21.63 1.49 3.72
C MET A 226 22.74 2.48 4.09
N TYR A 227 22.84 3.59 3.32
CA TYR A 227 23.69 4.73 3.64
C TYR A 227 22.99 5.70 4.60
N ILE A 228 22.91 5.32 5.86
CA ILE A 228 22.26 6.05 6.95
C ILE A 228 23.23 6.21 8.12
N SER A 229 22.92 7.06 9.10
CA SER A 229 23.72 7.19 10.30
C SER A 229 23.80 5.86 11.08
N ALA A 230 24.88 5.63 11.83
CA ALA A 230 25.02 4.42 12.66
C ALA A 230 23.92 4.34 13.72
N GLY A 231 23.49 5.48 14.30
CA GLY A 231 22.44 5.54 15.29
C GLY A 231 21.07 5.16 14.71
N ASP A 232 20.70 5.69 13.54
CA ASP A 232 19.46 5.34 12.87
C ASP A 232 19.45 3.87 12.49
N ARG A 233 20.57 3.37 11.92
CA ARG A 233 20.69 1.95 11.58
C ARG A 233 20.47 1.08 12.83
N GLN A 234 21.14 1.36 13.93
CA GLN A 234 21.02 0.57 15.15
C GLN A 234 19.59 0.57 15.70
N ASN A 235 18.89 1.72 15.66
CA ASN A 235 17.49 1.82 16.05
C ASN A 235 16.59 0.94 15.19
N ILE A 236 16.76 0.97 13.87
CA ILE A 236 15.96 0.18 12.94
C ILE A 236 16.26 -1.32 13.09
N LEU A 237 17.54 -1.68 13.14
CA LEU A 237 17.95 -3.08 13.35
C LEU A 237 17.36 -3.63 14.65
N LYS A 238 17.38 -2.81 15.73
CA LYS A 238 16.77 -3.19 17.00
C LYS A 238 15.27 -3.43 16.85
N MET A 239 14.52 -2.53 16.19
CA MET A 239 13.08 -2.71 15.98
C MET A 239 12.75 -4.01 15.22
N LEU A 240 13.54 -4.33 14.18
CA LEU A 240 13.36 -5.54 13.40
C LEU A 240 13.68 -6.81 14.21
N LEU A 241 14.77 -6.79 14.99
CA LEU A 241 15.16 -7.91 15.85
C LEU A 241 14.15 -8.14 16.96
N ASP A 242 13.67 -7.08 17.62
CA ASP A 242 12.62 -7.17 18.64
C ASP A 242 11.31 -7.74 18.07
N ALA A 243 11.08 -7.55 16.77
CA ALA A 243 9.95 -8.13 16.02
C ALA A 243 10.22 -9.56 15.49
N GLY A 244 11.36 -10.16 15.80
CA GLY A 244 11.70 -11.53 15.42
C GLY A 244 12.41 -11.65 14.06
N ALA A 245 13.11 -10.61 13.59
CA ALA A 245 13.97 -10.75 12.43
C ALA A 245 15.15 -11.68 12.72
N ASP A 246 15.40 -12.62 11.80
CA ASP A 246 16.51 -13.56 11.91
C ASP A 246 17.83 -12.97 11.41
N PRO A 247 18.82 -12.73 12.30
CA PRO A 247 20.11 -12.17 11.94
C PRO A 247 21.05 -13.15 11.22
N ALA A 248 20.72 -14.42 11.18
CA ALA A 248 21.54 -15.46 10.55
C ALA A 248 21.27 -15.65 9.06
N VAL A 249 20.19 -15.07 8.54
CA VAL A 249 19.84 -15.16 7.12
C VAL A 249 20.98 -14.57 6.25
N ARG A 250 21.28 -15.31 5.17
CA ARG A 250 22.27 -14.89 4.16
C ARG A 250 21.58 -14.54 2.85
N ASP A 251 22.02 -13.47 2.23
CA ASP A 251 21.60 -13.12 0.88
C ASP A 251 22.24 -14.04 -0.19
N ALA A 252 21.92 -13.78 -1.46
CA ALA A 252 22.47 -14.53 -2.59
C ALA A 252 24.02 -14.44 -2.71
N SER A 253 24.64 -13.45 -2.07
CA SER A 253 26.10 -13.30 -1.98
C SER A 253 26.70 -14.05 -0.80
N GLY A 254 25.88 -14.76 -0.02
CA GLY A 254 26.27 -15.47 1.19
C GLY A 254 26.53 -14.56 2.40
N LYS A 255 26.14 -13.28 2.35
CA LYS A 255 26.40 -12.28 3.38
C LYS A 255 25.20 -12.12 4.32
N THR A 256 25.48 -11.93 5.58
CA THR A 256 24.50 -11.58 6.63
C THR A 256 24.44 -10.06 6.85
N ALA A 257 23.49 -9.59 7.65
CA ALA A 257 23.42 -8.20 8.08
C ALA A 257 24.72 -7.77 8.83
N VAL A 258 25.33 -8.68 9.60
CA VAL A 258 26.61 -8.43 10.29
C VAL A 258 27.72 -8.13 9.30
N ASP A 259 27.83 -8.94 8.22
CA ASP A 259 28.87 -8.77 7.21
C ASP A 259 28.76 -7.40 6.51
N TYR A 260 27.56 -6.91 6.29
CA TYR A 260 27.31 -5.57 5.71
C TYR A 260 27.67 -4.44 6.68
N CYS A 261 27.35 -4.56 7.96
CA CYS A 261 27.78 -3.58 8.97
C CYS A 261 29.32 -3.52 9.05
N ILE A 262 30.00 -4.65 9.04
CA ILE A 262 31.47 -4.70 9.03
C ILE A 262 32.03 -4.02 7.77
N ALA A 263 31.48 -4.33 6.59
CA ALA A 263 31.92 -3.74 5.32
C ALA A 263 31.75 -2.21 5.29
N ARG A 264 30.83 -1.65 6.09
CA ARG A 264 30.61 -0.21 6.27
C ARG A 264 31.43 0.42 7.41
N ASN A 265 32.25 -0.38 8.05
CA ASN A 265 32.98 0.03 9.26
C ASN A 265 32.07 0.47 10.43
N ASP A 266 30.79 -0.03 10.45
CA ASP A 266 29.88 0.15 11.57
C ASP A 266 30.00 -1.03 12.53
N LEU A 267 31.09 -1.00 13.30
CA LEU A 267 31.43 -2.08 14.22
C LEU A 267 30.48 -2.18 15.41
N ASP A 268 29.81 -1.09 15.77
CA ASP A 268 28.87 -1.08 16.90
C ASP A 268 27.57 -1.81 16.52
N SER A 269 27.01 -1.53 15.32
CA SER A 269 25.87 -2.29 14.80
C SER A 269 26.24 -3.76 14.55
N ALA A 270 27.45 -4.03 14.07
CA ALA A 270 27.92 -5.41 13.87
C ALA A 270 27.98 -6.19 15.20
N ARG A 271 28.56 -5.60 16.26
CA ARG A 271 28.60 -6.21 17.61
C ARG A 271 27.21 -6.41 18.16
N PHE A 272 26.35 -5.41 18.02
CA PHE A 272 24.96 -5.49 18.45
C PHE A 272 24.24 -6.68 17.80
N LEU A 273 24.29 -6.82 16.47
CA LEU A 273 23.70 -7.94 15.75
C LEU A 273 24.24 -9.30 16.22
N GLN A 274 25.55 -9.40 16.50
CA GLN A 274 26.19 -10.63 16.97
C GLN A 274 25.65 -11.11 18.33
N THR A 275 25.09 -10.23 19.17
CA THR A 275 24.46 -10.65 20.43
C THR A 275 23.21 -11.48 20.21
N TYR A 276 22.49 -11.26 19.09
CA TYR A 276 21.29 -12.00 18.73
C TYR A 276 21.59 -13.32 17.98
N VAL A 277 22.71 -13.41 17.25
CA VAL A 277 23.12 -14.64 16.55
C VAL A 277 23.52 -15.76 17.53
N ARG A 278 23.89 -15.40 18.75
CA ARG A 278 24.40 -16.35 19.76
C ARG A 278 23.33 -16.88 20.71
N GLN A 279 22.09 -16.44 20.56
CA GLN A 279 20.94 -16.95 21.31
C GLN A 279 20.23 -18.07 20.54
#